data_f76e29d5c7ac9f04b5de7545807a8980
#
_entry.id   f76e29d5c7ac9f04b5de7545807a8980
#
_cell.length_a   1.000
_cell.length_b   1.000
_cell.length_c   1.000
_cell.angle_alpha   90.00
_cell.angle_beta   90.00
_cell.angle_gamma   90.00
#
_symmetry.space_group_name_H-M   'P 1'
#
loop_
_entity.id
_entity.type
_entity.pdbx_description
1 polymer ?
#
loop_
_entity_poly.entity_id
_entity_poly.type
_entity_poly.pdbx_seq_one_letter_code
_entity_poly.pdbx_strand_id
1 'polypeptide(L)'
;MTDRRRLIVMRHAKAEPFAASDHGRTLTDKGLASARDAGAHLGDTGETPDYAVVSSAVRTRQTWDALVETAGITDCEVSFDDAVFTGSAEVALEVLQAVPEGAVTVLFLGHNPTAAFLAHYLDDGEGDPAAISAMLRGFPPGAVVVLEVAVPWSDLGSETGTVTDFYVGQS
;
A
#
# COMPACT_ATOMS: atom_id res chain seq x y z
N MET A 1 -4.76 -24.81 10.37
CA MET A 1 -4.83 -23.35 10.48
C MET A 1 -4.52 -22.73 9.14
N THR A 2 -5.47 -22.02 8.58
CA THR A 2 -5.21 -21.21 7.41
C THR A 2 -4.46 -19.97 7.86
N ASP A 3 -3.22 -19.84 7.43
CA ASP A 3 -2.47 -18.61 7.62
C ASP A 3 -3.16 -17.51 6.81
N ARG A 4 -3.80 -16.58 7.51
CA ARG A 4 -4.44 -15.45 6.87
C ARG A 4 -3.36 -14.48 6.38
N ARG A 5 -3.31 -14.35 5.08
CA ARG A 5 -2.46 -13.34 4.45
C ARG A 5 -3.11 -11.97 4.59
N ARG A 6 -2.30 -10.94 4.66
CA ARG A 6 -2.76 -9.56 4.64
C ARG A 6 -2.05 -8.79 3.55
N LEU A 7 -2.83 -7.96 2.86
CA LEU A 7 -2.29 -7.04 1.87
C LEU A 7 -2.60 -5.61 2.33
N ILE A 8 -1.56 -4.80 2.39
CA ILE A 8 -1.67 -3.36 2.64
C ILE A 8 -1.46 -2.67 1.31
N VAL A 9 -2.44 -1.90 0.83
CA VAL A 9 -2.32 -1.09 -0.38
C VAL A 9 -2.26 0.37 0.01
N MET A 10 -1.18 1.03 -0.36
CA MET A 10 -0.94 2.43 -0.01
C MET A 10 -0.62 3.26 -1.24
N ARG A 11 -1.21 4.45 -1.32
CA ARG A 11 -0.79 5.50 -2.24
C ARG A 11 0.28 6.36 -1.56
N HIS A 12 1.33 6.74 -2.30
CA HIS A 12 2.35 7.64 -1.77
C HIS A 12 1.73 8.89 -1.15
N ALA A 13 2.41 9.49 -0.19
CA ALA A 13 1.99 10.73 0.45
C ALA A 13 2.14 11.94 -0.49
N LYS A 14 1.68 13.09 -0.04
CA LYS A 14 1.66 14.30 -0.87
C LYS A 14 3.06 14.68 -1.35
N ALA A 15 3.18 14.82 -2.67
CA ALA A 15 4.44 15.15 -3.34
C ALA A 15 4.43 16.55 -3.94
N GLU A 16 5.62 17.11 -4.14
CA GLU A 16 5.81 18.35 -4.86
C GLU A 16 5.26 18.20 -6.29
N PRO A 17 4.60 19.23 -6.85
CA PRO A 17 4.02 19.14 -8.19
C PRO A 17 5.05 19.13 -9.31
N PHE A 18 6.29 19.59 -9.04
CA PHE A 18 7.33 19.76 -10.06
C PHE A 18 8.67 19.22 -9.60
N ALA A 19 9.44 18.71 -10.55
CA ALA A 19 10.84 18.34 -10.43
C ALA A 19 11.44 18.26 -11.84
N ALA A 20 12.74 17.96 -11.94
CA ALA A 20 13.40 17.76 -13.24
C ALA A 20 12.78 16.60 -14.03
N SER A 21 12.21 15.62 -13.33
CA SER A 21 11.45 14.49 -13.91
C SER A 21 10.29 14.14 -12.99
N ASP A 22 9.26 13.49 -13.52
CA ASP A 22 8.16 12.98 -12.69
C ASP A 22 8.67 11.97 -11.65
N HIS A 23 9.59 11.09 -12.05
CA HIS A 23 10.22 10.11 -11.17
C HIS A 23 10.94 10.77 -9.98
N GLY A 24 11.54 11.94 -10.19
CA GLY A 24 12.33 12.66 -9.19
C GLY A 24 11.53 13.55 -8.23
N ARG A 25 10.21 13.64 -8.38
CA ARG A 25 9.38 14.45 -7.48
C ARG A 25 9.48 13.96 -6.05
N THR A 26 9.75 14.86 -5.11
CA THR A 26 9.90 14.56 -3.68
C THR A 26 8.61 14.78 -2.91
N LEU A 27 8.50 14.24 -1.70
CA LEU A 27 7.38 14.55 -0.81
C LEU A 27 7.49 16.00 -0.31
N THR A 28 6.33 16.61 -0.06
CA THR A 28 6.24 17.87 0.70
C THR A 28 6.47 17.57 2.19
N ASP A 29 6.70 18.60 3.00
CA ASP A 29 6.78 18.46 4.47
C ASP A 29 5.49 17.85 5.04
N LYS A 30 4.34 18.26 4.53
CA LYS A 30 3.04 17.67 4.90
C LYS A 30 2.96 16.20 4.48
N GLY A 31 3.49 15.85 3.32
CA GLY A 31 3.55 14.46 2.87
C GLY A 31 4.41 13.60 3.78
N LEU A 32 5.57 14.08 4.22
CA LEU A 32 6.42 13.37 5.17
C LEU A 32 5.70 13.15 6.51
N ALA A 33 5.03 14.17 7.03
CA ALA A 33 4.25 14.07 8.26
C ALA A 33 3.10 13.05 8.12
N SER A 34 2.38 13.10 7.00
CA SER A 34 1.30 12.17 6.67
C SER A 34 1.79 10.72 6.58
N ALA A 35 2.94 10.49 5.96
CA ALA A 35 3.52 9.16 5.87
C ALA A 35 3.94 8.61 7.24
N ARG A 36 4.51 9.45 8.09
CA ARG A 36 4.84 9.06 9.48
C ARG A 36 3.60 8.72 10.27
N ASP A 37 2.54 9.49 10.11
CA ASP A 37 1.26 9.23 10.79
C ASP A 37 0.64 7.91 10.32
N ALA A 38 0.65 7.64 9.03
CA ALA A 38 0.19 6.35 8.49
C ALA A 38 1.01 5.19 9.06
N GLY A 39 2.33 5.35 9.17
CA GLY A 39 3.20 4.35 9.77
C GLY A 39 2.87 4.08 11.23
N ALA A 40 2.64 5.14 12.01
CA ALA A 40 2.22 5.02 13.41
C ALA A 40 0.89 4.26 13.53
N HIS A 41 -0.07 4.55 12.65
CA HIS A 41 -1.34 3.84 12.62
C HIS A 41 -1.16 2.34 12.35
N LEU A 42 -0.36 1.99 11.35
CA LEU A 42 -0.07 0.57 11.03
C LEU A 42 0.63 -0.12 12.20
N GLY A 43 1.58 0.55 12.85
CA GLY A 43 2.26 0.02 14.04
C GLY A 43 1.30 -0.22 15.19
N ASP A 44 0.41 0.72 15.46
CA ASP A 44 -0.58 0.65 16.55
C ASP A 44 -1.62 -0.45 16.31
N THR A 45 -1.96 -0.73 15.06
CA THR A 45 -2.92 -1.79 14.71
C THR A 45 -2.26 -3.15 14.47
N GLY A 46 -0.94 -3.23 14.58
CA GLY A 46 -0.20 -4.47 14.40
C GLY A 46 -0.04 -4.92 12.94
N GLU A 47 -0.25 -4.01 12.00
CA GLU A 47 -0.17 -4.30 10.57
C GLU A 47 1.22 -3.96 10.04
N THR A 48 2.22 -4.78 10.36
CA THR A 48 3.59 -4.59 9.89
C THR A 48 3.93 -5.60 8.79
N PRO A 49 4.36 -5.14 7.60
CA PRO A 49 4.68 -6.06 6.51
C PRO A 49 6.00 -6.79 6.75
N ASP A 50 6.07 -8.02 6.24
CA ASP A 50 7.31 -8.80 6.13
C ASP A 50 7.87 -8.76 4.68
N TYR A 51 7.07 -8.32 3.73
CA TYR A 51 7.49 -8.09 2.35
C TYR A 51 6.82 -6.82 1.80
N ALA A 52 7.57 -5.99 1.10
CA ALA A 52 7.04 -4.76 0.52
C ALA A 52 7.46 -4.62 -0.95
N VAL A 53 6.49 -4.24 -1.77
CA VAL A 53 6.68 -3.84 -3.16
C VAL A 53 6.45 -2.34 -3.25
N VAL A 54 7.48 -1.59 -3.57
CA VAL A 54 7.46 -0.13 -3.58
C VAL A 54 7.85 0.36 -4.97
N SER A 55 7.07 1.28 -5.53
CA SER A 55 7.44 1.95 -6.77
C SER A 55 8.82 2.60 -6.63
N SER A 56 9.63 2.56 -7.68
CA SER A 56 10.97 3.12 -7.69
C SER A 56 11.02 4.65 -7.62
N ALA A 57 9.90 5.34 -7.81
CA ALA A 57 9.85 6.81 -7.76
C ALA A 57 10.34 7.34 -6.40
N VAL A 58 10.94 8.52 -6.40
CA VAL A 58 11.46 9.14 -5.18
C VAL A 58 10.36 9.32 -4.14
N ARG A 59 9.17 9.80 -4.53
CA ARG A 59 8.05 10.02 -3.61
C ARG A 59 7.56 8.76 -2.90
N THR A 60 7.60 7.61 -3.57
CA THR A 60 7.25 6.33 -2.95
C THR A 60 8.34 5.81 -2.04
N ARG A 61 9.61 5.97 -2.41
CA ARG A 61 10.75 5.62 -1.55
C ARG A 61 10.75 6.45 -0.26
N GLN A 62 10.49 7.74 -0.36
CA GLN A 62 10.40 8.63 0.81
C GLN A 62 9.20 8.30 1.69
N THR A 63 8.06 7.95 1.09
CA THR A 63 6.89 7.47 1.84
C THR A 63 7.24 6.20 2.62
N TRP A 64 7.90 5.25 1.98
CA TRP A 64 8.36 4.01 2.62
C TRP A 64 9.30 4.29 3.80
N ASP A 65 10.31 5.12 3.61
CA ASP A 65 11.27 5.45 4.67
C ASP A 65 10.57 6.08 5.88
N ALA A 66 9.65 7.01 5.65
CA ALA A 66 8.88 7.66 6.71
C ALA A 66 7.95 6.67 7.45
N LEU A 67 7.35 5.75 6.69
CA LEU A 67 6.48 4.69 7.23
C LEU A 67 7.28 3.76 8.16
N VAL A 68 8.45 3.33 7.74
CA VAL A 68 9.33 2.43 8.50
C VAL A 68 9.71 3.04 9.85
N GLU A 69 10.00 4.35 9.89
CA GLU A 69 10.38 5.06 11.11
C GLU A 69 9.34 4.89 12.23
N THR A 70 8.06 4.91 11.90
CA THR A 70 6.99 4.99 12.89
C THR A 70 6.20 3.69 13.06
N ALA A 71 6.24 2.80 12.06
CA ALA A 71 5.50 1.54 12.11
C ALA A 71 6.21 0.44 12.90
N GLY A 72 7.48 0.62 13.25
CA GLY A 72 8.26 -0.40 13.96
C GLY A 72 8.62 -1.59 13.06
N ILE A 73 8.78 -1.35 11.77
CA ILE A 73 9.14 -2.40 10.81
C ILE A 73 10.64 -2.67 10.93
N THR A 74 11.02 -3.92 11.27
CA THR A 74 12.42 -4.30 11.48
C THR A 74 12.90 -5.39 10.53
N ASP A 75 12.03 -6.31 10.12
CA ASP A 75 12.38 -7.48 9.31
C ASP A 75 11.49 -7.54 8.07
N CYS A 76 11.63 -6.55 7.19
CA CYS A 76 10.86 -6.49 5.96
C CYS A 76 11.80 -6.53 4.75
N GLU A 77 11.59 -7.48 3.88
CA GLU A 77 12.25 -7.49 2.57
C GLU A 77 11.52 -6.50 1.66
N VAL A 78 12.24 -5.54 1.12
CA VAL A 78 11.66 -4.51 0.25
C VAL A 78 12.21 -4.62 -1.17
N SER A 79 11.31 -4.58 -2.15
CA SER A 79 11.63 -4.51 -3.58
C SER A 79 11.19 -3.16 -4.13
N PHE A 80 12.15 -2.36 -4.62
CA PHE A 80 11.85 -1.13 -5.34
C PHE A 80 11.76 -1.47 -6.82
N ASP A 81 10.58 -1.29 -7.41
CA ASP A 81 10.26 -1.86 -8.72
C ASP A 81 9.82 -0.79 -9.73
N ASP A 82 10.59 -0.67 -10.83
CA ASP A 82 10.26 0.24 -11.92
C ASP A 82 8.95 -0.15 -12.61
N ALA A 83 8.61 -1.43 -12.65
CA ALA A 83 7.36 -1.89 -13.23
C ALA A 83 6.13 -1.34 -12.49
N VAL A 84 6.25 -1.09 -11.19
CA VAL A 84 5.19 -0.45 -10.39
C VAL A 84 5.10 1.04 -10.68
N PHE A 85 6.20 1.68 -11.04
CA PHE A 85 6.19 3.08 -11.45
C PHE A 85 5.56 3.29 -12.82
N THR A 86 5.95 2.48 -13.81
CA THR A 86 5.55 2.65 -15.21
C THR A 86 4.35 1.80 -15.62
N GLY A 87 4.04 0.76 -14.86
CA GLY A 87 3.08 -0.26 -15.25
C GLY A 87 1.63 0.12 -14.94
N SER A 88 0.73 -0.65 -15.56
CA SER A 88 -0.70 -0.60 -15.33
C SER A 88 -1.09 -1.32 -14.04
N ALA A 89 -2.38 -1.27 -13.70
CA ALA A 89 -2.94 -2.06 -12.60
C ALA A 89 -2.77 -3.57 -12.82
N GLU A 90 -2.83 -4.03 -14.07
CA GLU A 90 -2.59 -5.43 -14.42
C GLU A 90 -1.16 -5.85 -14.08
N VAL A 91 -0.18 -5.01 -14.40
CA VAL A 91 1.23 -5.26 -14.05
C VAL A 91 1.41 -5.27 -12.53
N ALA A 92 0.80 -4.35 -11.81
CA ALA A 92 0.85 -4.32 -10.36
C ALA A 92 0.28 -5.60 -9.74
N LEU A 93 -0.83 -6.09 -10.28
CA LEU A 93 -1.42 -7.35 -9.82
C LEU A 93 -0.48 -8.53 -10.08
N GLU A 94 0.14 -8.61 -11.25
CA GLU A 94 1.12 -9.65 -11.58
C GLU A 94 2.32 -9.62 -10.63
N VAL A 95 2.82 -8.44 -10.29
CA VAL A 95 3.91 -8.29 -9.33
C VAL A 95 3.51 -8.83 -7.96
N LEU A 96 2.31 -8.53 -7.50
CA LEU A 96 1.78 -9.04 -6.23
C LEU A 96 1.57 -10.56 -6.26
N GLN A 97 1.13 -11.10 -7.38
CA GLN A 97 0.96 -12.55 -7.55
C GLN A 97 2.30 -13.30 -7.51
N ALA A 98 3.40 -12.61 -7.78
CA ALA A 98 4.74 -13.19 -7.83
C ALA A 98 5.55 -13.00 -6.52
N VAL A 99 4.98 -12.38 -5.49
CA VAL A 99 5.68 -12.25 -4.20
C VAL A 99 5.90 -13.63 -3.57
N PRO A 100 6.90 -13.77 -2.67
CA PRO A 100 7.16 -15.05 -2.03
C PRO A 100 5.90 -15.60 -1.32
N GLU A 101 5.55 -16.84 -1.58
CA GLU A 101 4.37 -17.48 -0.95
C GLU A 101 4.44 -17.53 0.58
N GLY A 102 5.66 -17.51 1.13
CA GLY A 102 5.87 -17.45 2.57
C GLY A 102 5.62 -16.09 3.20
N ALA A 103 5.45 -15.04 2.41
CA ALA A 103 5.11 -13.72 2.94
C ALA A 103 3.71 -13.73 3.54
N VAL A 104 3.57 -13.22 4.75
CA VAL A 104 2.29 -13.21 5.48
C VAL A 104 1.58 -11.87 5.30
N THR A 105 2.31 -10.77 5.46
CA THR A 105 1.80 -9.42 5.28
C THR A 105 2.63 -8.72 4.23
N VAL A 106 2.00 -8.40 3.11
CA VAL A 106 2.64 -7.72 1.97
C VAL A 106 2.12 -6.29 1.89
N LEU A 107 3.03 -5.34 1.72
CA LEU A 107 2.67 -3.95 1.45
C LEU A 107 2.95 -3.63 -0.01
N PHE A 108 1.97 -3.03 -0.67
CA PHE A 108 2.10 -2.42 -1.99
C PHE A 108 2.03 -0.90 -1.83
N LEU A 109 3.06 -0.21 -2.26
CA LEU A 109 3.14 1.25 -2.18
C LEU A 109 3.39 1.83 -3.57
N GLY A 110 2.37 2.50 -4.09
CA GLY A 110 2.40 2.98 -5.46
C GLY A 110 1.62 4.27 -5.67
N HIS A 111 1.01 4.37 -6.82
CA HIS A 111 0.38 5.58 -7.35
C HIS A 111 -1.07 5.33 -7.71
N ASN A 112 -1.86 6.39 -7.82
CA ASN A 112 -3.17 6.33 -8.45
C ASN A 112 -3.02 6.52 -9.97
N PRO A 113 -3.91 5.91 -10.77
CA PRO A 113 -5.12 5.18 -10.36
C PRO A 113 -4.89 3.73 -9.88
N THR A 114 -3.67 3.22 -9.99
CA THR A 114 -3.36 1.81 -9.72
C THR A 114 -3.70 1.40 -8.27
N ALA A 115 -3.30 2.19 -7.27
CA ALA A 115 -3.57 1.83 -5.86
C ALA A 115 -5.07 1.76 -5.58
N ALA A 116 -5.83 2.77 -6.01
CA ALA A 116 -7.29 2.77 -5.85
C ALA A 116 -7.95 1.61 -6.60
N PHE A 117 -7.50 1.34 -7.83
CA PHE A 117 -8.03 0.23 -8.62
C PHE A 117 -7.81 -1.11 -7.91
N LEU A 118 -6.59 -1.37 -7.43
CA LEU A 118 -6.28 -2.61 -6.72
C LEU A 118 -7.20 -2.79 -5.50
N ALA A 119 -7.36 -1.73 -4.70
CA ALA A 119 -8.19 -1.78 -3.51
C ALA A 119 -9.63 -2.16 -3.84
N HIS A 120 -10.22 -1.52 -4.85
CA HIS A 120 -11.60 -1.80 -5.26
C HIS A 120 -11.76 -3.15 -5.96
N TYR A 121 -10.79 -3.53 -6.77
CA TYR A 121 -10.82 -4.79 -7.52
C TYR A 121 -10.73 -6.00 -6.60
N LEU A 122 -9.93 -5.92 -5.55
CA LEU A 122 -9.71 -7.01 -4.60
C LEU A 122 -10.81 -7.10 -3.55
N ASP A 123 -11.53 -6.03 -3.28
CA ASP A 123 -12.57 -5.96 -2.23
C ASP A 123 -13.74 -6.88 -2.55
N ASP A 124 -14.06 -7.79 -1.63
CA ASP A 124 -15.21 -8.69 -1.74
C ASP A 124 -16.53 -8.06 -1.25
N GLY A 125 -16.48 -6.87 -0.67
CA GLY A 125 -17.64 -6.17 -0.15
C GLY A 125 -18.15 -6.65 1.20
N GLU A 126 -17.53 -7.67 1.78
CA GLU A 126 -17.97 -8.32 3.03
C GLU A 126 -17.23 -7.82 4.27
N GLY A 127 -16.30 -6.87 4.09
CA GLY A 127 -15.46 -6.35 5.15
C GLY A 127 -16.12 -5.31 6.05
N ASP A 128 -15.28 -4.53 6.73
CA ASP A 128 -15.74 -3.49 7.65
C ASP A 128 -16.52 -2.39 6.89
N PRO A 129 -17.82 -2.17 7.19
CA PRO A 129 -18.62 -1.21 6.43
C PRO A 129 -18.12 0.23 6.49
N ALA A 130 -17.56 0.65 7.62
CA ALA A 130 -17.02 2.01 7.79
C ALA A 130 -15.77 2.21 6.94
N ALA A 131 -14.87 1.22 6.92
CA ALA A 131 -13.66 1.25 6.11
C ALA A 131 -13.99 1.25 4.61
N ILE A 132 -14.90 0.39 4.18
CA ILE A 132 -15.36 0.34 2.78
C ILE A 132 -15.99 1.68 2.37
N SER A 133 -16.87 2.25 3.18
CA SER A 133 -17.48 3.55 2.90
C SER A 133 -16.44 4.66 2.79
N ALA A 134 -15.46 4.67 3.67
CA ALA A 134 -14.38 5.67 3.64
C ALA A 134 -13.55 5.53 2.35
N MET A 135 -13.19 4.30 1.98
CA MET A 135 -12.43 4.00 0.76
C MET A 135 -13.20 4.43 -0.50
N LEU A 136 -14.52 4.23 -0.53
CA LEU A 136 -15.39 4.63 -1.65
C LEU A 136 -15.46 6.16 -1.82
N ARG A 137 -15.24 6.93 -0.76
CA ARG A 137 -15.21 8.39 -0.84
C ARG A 137 -13.96 8.94 -1.50
N GLY A 138 -12.90 8.15 -1.63
CA GLY A 138 -11.67 8.53 -2.31
C GLY A 138 -10.44 7.83 -1.76
N PHE A 139 -9.38 7.88 -2.56
CA PHE A 139 -8.09 7.28 -2.20
C PHE A 139 -6.99 8.35 -2.36
N PRO A 140 -6.96 9.34 -1.43
CA PRO A 140 -6.04 10.48 -1.54
C PRO A 140 -4.59 10.08 -1.26
N PRO A 141 -3.62 11.00 -1.51
CA PRO A 141 -2.24 10.74 -1.11
C PRO A 141 -2.14 10.38 0.37
N GLY A 142 -1.38 9.34 0.69
CA GLY A 142 -1.25 8.84 2.06
C GLY A 142 -2.36 7.89 2.50
N ALA A 143 -3.29 7.56 1.62
CA ALA A 143 -4.34 6.57 1.92
C ALA A 143 -3.77 5.16 2.01
N VAL A 144 -4.25 4.42 2.98
CA VAL A 144 -3.87 3.03 3.27
C VAL A 144 -5.14 2.20 3.44
N VAL A 145 -5.20 1.06 2.77
CA VAL A 145 -6.23 0.05 3.01
C VAL A 145 -5.57 -1.27 3.41
N VAL A 146 -6.16 -1.96 4.37
CA VAL A 146 -5.73 -3.29 4.78
C VAL A 146 -6.81 -4.30 4.39
N LEU A 147 -6.39 -5.36 3.70
CA LEU A 147 -7.27 -6.45 3.29
C LEU A 147 -6.74 -7.79 3.84
N GLU A 148 -7.63 -8.61 4.38
CA GLU A 148 -7.33 -10.02 4.59
C GLU A 148 -7.47 -10.75 3.26
N VAL A 149 -6.53 -11.64 2.96
CA VAL A 149 -6.51 -12.40 1.70
C VAL A 149 -6.59 -13.88 2.03
N ALA A 150 -7.63 -14.54 1.51
CA ALA A 150 -7.92 -15.95 1.82
C ALA A 150 -7.31 -16.95 0.82
N VAL A 151 -6.66 -16.45 -0.23
CA VAL A 151 -6.06 -17.27 -1.30
C VAL A 151 -4.54 -17.14 -1.28
N PRO A 152 -3.80 -18.08 -1.89
CA PRO A 152 -2.37 -17.89 -2.12
C PRO A 152 -2.12 -16.61 -2.95
N TRP A 153 -0.94 -16.00 -2.79
CA TRP A 153 -0.62 -14.79 -3.56
C TRP A 153 -0.76 -14.98 -5.06
N SER A 154 -0.40 -16.16 -5.58
CA SER A 154 -0.54 -16.49 -7.00
C SER A 154 -1.99 -16.48 -7.50
N ASP A 155 -2.97 -16.61 -6.62
CA ASP A 155 -4.40 -16.60 -6.94
C ASP A 155 -5.07 -15.25 -6.64
N LEU A 156 -4.30 -14.25 -6.22
CA LEU A 156 -4.82 -12.92 -5.93
C LEU A 156 -5.58 -12.36 -7.15
N GLY A 157 -6.78 -11.89 -6.94
CA GLY A 157 -7.63 -11.40 -8.04
C GLY A 157 -8.93 -10.79 -7.53
N SER A 158 -9.90 -10.68 -8.43
CA SER A 158 -11.20 -10.07 -8.13
C SER A 158 -11.85 -10.70 -6.89
N GLU A 159 -12.27 -9.85 -5.95
CA GLU A 159 -13.03 -10.24 -4.77
C GLU A 159 -12.35 -11.29 -3.88
N THR A 160 -11.00 -11.33 -3.87
CA THR A 160 -10.23 -12.25 -3.03
C THR A 160 -9.80 -11.63 -1.71
N GLY A 161 -10.06 -10.35 -1.50
CA GLY A 161 -9.67 -9.61 -0.30
C GLY A 161 -10.87 -9.08 0.48
N THR A 162 -10.73 -9.04 1.79
CA THR A 162 -11.76 -8.51 2.69
C THR A 162 -11.19 -7.28 3.40
N VAL A 163 -11.77 -6.11 3.17
CA VAL A 163 -11.29 -4.85 3.76
C VAL A 163 -11.52 -4.86 5.27
N THR A 164 -10.44 -4.68 6.03
CA THR A 164 -10.49 -4.63 7.50
C THR A 164 -10.24 -3.23 8.05
N ASP A 165 -9.51 -2.38 7.32
CA ASP A 165 -9.19 -1.03 7.76
C ASP A 165 -8.93 -0.12 6.57
N PHE A 166 -9.24 1.15 6.74
CA PHE A 166 -8.90 2.22 5.80
C PHE A 166 -8.51 3.46 6.59
N TYR A 167 -7.34 4.02 6.30
CA TYR A 167 -6.81 5.17 7.01
C TYR A 167 -6.13 6.14 6.04
N VAL A 168 -6.27 7.42 6.29
CA VAL A 168 -5.54 8.46 5.56
C VAL A 168 -4.59 9.16 6.51
N GLY A 169 -3.30 9.10 6.23
CA GLY A 169 -2.28 9.77 7.06
C GLY A 169 -2.56 11.26 7.22
N GLN A 170 -2.47 11.73 8.45
CA GLN A 170 -2.74 13.12 8.81
C GLN A 170 -1.43 13.90 8.89
N SER A 171 -1.47 15.15 8.49
CA SER A 171 -0.32 16.06 8.54
C SER A 171 -0.49 17.17 9.57
#